data_ac64f68c9b1f0e3c348217c5d55ae74f
#
_entry.id   ac64f68c9b1f0e3c348217c5d55ae74f
#
_cell.length_a   1.000
_cell.length_b   1.000
_cell.length_c   1.000
_cell.angle_alpha   90.00
_cell.angle_beta   90.00
_cell.angle_gamma   90.00
#
_symmetry.space_group_name_H-M   'P 1'
#
loop_
_entity.id
_entity.type
_entity.pdbx_description
1 polymer ?
#
loop_
_entity_poly.entity_id
_entity_poly.type
_entity_poly.pdbx_seq_one_letter_code
_entity_poly.pdbx_strand_id
1 'polypeptide(L)'
;MGQDFRRGVGQVAKGDINNFGLSLNLSQKPGFRGLVFAQRKELHELRALCEELGDDPRDIWRLVHAQLGVTTISKVSSDQFPLARSTLQARLEQLQDEADERRLVGKISRIMTDKDCVDEVDNFCELNFGRTQLDQLKKLQLQKTLEFTLQYQPAKQPLAPRPQLKAQPLLDFLITNKKNAAAVFFLGFLIGGIWF
;
A
#
# COMPACT_ATOMS: atom_id res chain seq x y z
N MET A 1 -14.36 -17.23 87.30
CA MET A 1 -14.09 -15.84 86.87
C MET A 1 -13.76 -15.89 85.38
N GLY A 2 -14.73 -15.55 84.58
CA GLY A 2 -14.57 -15.45 83.14
C GLY A 2 -14.10 -14.10 82.70
N GLN A 3 -13.24 -13.99 81.70
CA GLN A 3 -12.99 -12.74 80.98
C GLN A 3 -13.31 -12.95 79.52
N ASP A 4 -14.44 -12.34 79.14
CA ASP A 4 -14.83 -12.11 77.72
C ASP A 4 -13.95 -11.04 77.11
N PHE A 5 -13.17 -11.40 76.07
CA PHE A 5 -12.52 -10.44 75.19
C PHE A 5 -13.35 -10.30 73.90
N ARG A 6 -14.42 -9.54 73.99
CA ARG A 6 -15.04 -8.92 72.78
C ARG A 6 -14.54 -7.50 72.65
N ARG A 7 -13.68 -7.21 71.68
CA ARG A 7 -13.62 -5.91 70.97
C ARG A 7 -12.63 -5.98 69.86
N GLY A 8 -13.20 -5.97 68.64
CA GLY A 8 -12.46 -5.66 67.48
C GLY A 8 -12.00 -4.21 67.53
N VAL A 9 -10.69 -4.00 67.49
CA VAL A 9 -10.07 -2.68 67.37
C VAL A 9 -10.07 -2.31 65.95
N GLY A 10 -11.04 -1.47 65.57
CA GLY A 10 -11.00 -0.77 64.28
C GLY A 10 -9.90 0.28 64.35
N GLN A 11 -8.80 0.07 63.64
CA GLN A 11 -7.84 1.13 63.37
C GLN A 11 -8.46 2.09 62.35
N VAL A 12 -8.85 3.28 62.84
CA VAL A 12 -9.16 4.42 61.97
C VAL A 12 -7.83 5.08 61.68
N ALA A 13 -7.21 4.73 60.57
CA ALA A 13 -6.11 5.49 59.99
C ALA A 13 -6.69 6.71 59.27
N LYS A 14 -6.56 7.88 59.90
CA LYS A 14 -6.81 9.19 59.31
C LYS A 14 -5.55 9.57 58.54
N GLY A 15 -5.47 9.18 57.26
CA GLY A 15 -4.40 9.56 56.38
C GLY A 15 -4.91 9.40 54.95
N ASP A 16 -4.71 10.41 54.11
CA ASP A 16 -5.03 10.41 52.70
C ASP A 16 -4.35 9.21 52.03
N ILE A 17 -5.11 8.13 51.80
CA ILE A 17 -4.71 7.04 50.95
C ILE A 17 -4.91 7.58 49.55
N ASN A 18 -3.82 8.06 48.93
CA ASN A 18 -3.78 8.24 47.49
C ASN A 18 -4.16 6.90 46.86
N ASN A 19 -5.38 6.83 46.42
CA ASN A 19 -5.95 5.69 45.70
C ASN A 19 -5.27 5.62 44.34
N PHE A 20 -4.07 5.08 44.29
CA PHE A 20 -3.54 4.51 43.07
C PHE A 20 -4.54 3.43 42.67
N GLY A 21 -5.33 3.71 41.61
CA GLY A 21 -6.45 2.89 41.18
C GLY A 21 -6.07 1.46 40.81
N LEU A 22 -5.72 0.68 41.81
CA LEU A 22 -5.77 -0.76 41.78
C LEU A 22 -7.24 -1.18 41.95
N SER A 23 -8.03 -1.04 40.87
CA SER A 23 -9.28 -1.74 40.79
C SER A 23 -8.98 -3.25 40.66
N LEU A 24 -8.81 -3.89 41.83
CA LEU A 24 -8.84 -5.35 41.92
C LEU A 24 -10.25 -5.81 41.51
N ASN A 25 -10.40 -6.16 40.25
CA ASN A 25 -11.63 -6.73 39.75
C ASN A 25 -11.77 -8.16 40.26
N LEU A 26 -12.29 -8.31 41.50
CA LEU A 26 -12.48 -9.59 42.17
C LEU A 26 -13.58 -10.49 41.57
N SER A 27 -14.16 -10.06 40.42
CA SER A 27 -15.18 -10.83 39.68
C SER A 27 -14.59 -11.85 38.70
N GLN A 28 -13.28 -12.08 38.74
CA GLN A 28 -12.67 -13.07 37.85
C GLN A 28 -12.92 -14.48 38.36
N LYS A 29 -13.44 -15.35 37.49
CA LYS A 29 -13.56 -16.79 37.75
C LYS A 29 -12.22 -17.32 38.26
N PRO A 30 -12.21 -18.23 39.26
CA PRO A 30 -10.97 -18.82 39.73
C PRO A 30 -10.21 -19.45 38.56
N GLY A 31 -9.02 -18.93 38.25
CA GLY A 31 -8.19 -19.36 37.13
C GLY A 31 -8.05 -18.37 35.96
N PHE A 32 -8.91 -17.34 35.82
CA PHE A 32 -8.76 -16.36 34.75
C PHE A 32 -7.75 -15.26 35.17
N ARG A 33 -6.61 -15.22 34.47
CA ARG A 33 -5.62 -14.14 34.59
C ARG A 33 -5.73 -13.27 33.33
N GLY A 34 -6.27 -12.07 33.50
CA GLY A 34 -6.32 -11.09 32.40
C GLY A 34 -4.92 -10.62 31.99
N LEU A 35 -4.83 -9.96 30.86
CA LEU A 35 -3.61 -9.34 30.37
C LEU A 35 -3.10 -8.30 31.36
N VAL A 36 -1.79 -8.30 31.65
CA VAL A 36 -1.12 -7.23 32.38
C VAL A 36 -0.97 -5.99 31.50
N PHE A 37 -0.71 -4.84 32.14
CA PHE A 37 -0.62 -3.55 31.43
C PHE A 37 0.39 -3.58 30.27
N ALA A 38 1.58 -4.14 30.49
CA ALA A 38 2.63 -4.24 29.46
C ALA A 38 2.16 -5.06 28.24
N GLN A 39 1.48 -6.19 28.47
CA GLN A 39 0.94 -7.01 27.38
C GLN A 39 -0.14 -6.28 26.57
N ARG A 40 -1.04 -5.56 27.24
CA ARG A 40 -2.04 -4.74 26.54
C ARG A 40 -1.39 -3.65 25.72
N LYS A 41 -0.42 -2.96 26.29
CA LYS A 41 0.33 -1.90 25.60
C LYS A 41 0.97 -2.44 24.33
N GLU A 42 1.66 -3.57 24.40
CA GLU A 42 2.30 -4.22 23.24
C GLU A 42 1.29 -4.58 22.13
N LEU A 43 0.11 -5.14 22.48
CA LEU A 43 -0.92 -5.43 21.49
C LEU A 43 -1.47 -4.16 20.84
N HIS A 44 -1.62 -3.08 21.60
CA HIS A 44 -2.04 -1.78 21.05
C HIS A 44 -0.99 -1.16 20.14
N GLU A 45 0.29 -1.31 20.46
CA GLU A 45 1.39 -0.83 19.63
C GLU A 45 1.44 -1.61 18.28
N LEU A 46 1.34 -2.94 18.32
CA LEU A 46 1.27 -3.75 17.09
C LEU A 46 0.06 -3.39 16.22
N ARG A 47 -1.10 -3.16 16.86
CA ARG A 47 -2.29 -2.69 16.15
C ARG A 47 -2.03 -1.34 15.48
N ALA A 48 -1.44 -0.38 16.19
CA ALA A 48 -1.15 0.94 15.66
C ALA A 48 -0.22 0.88 14.42
N LEU A 49 0.78 -0.01 14.45
CA LEU A 49 1.63 -0.25 13.27
C LEU A 49 0.84 -0.80 12.06
N CYS A 50 -0.15 -1.67 12.30
CA CYS A 50 -1.03 -2.14 11.22
C CYS A 50 -1.90 -1.00 10.66
N GLU A 51 -2.41 -0.10 11.52
CA GLU A 51 -3.18 1.09 11.12
C GLU A 51 -2.34 2.04 10.25
N GLU A 52 -1.08 2.26 10.60
CA GLU A 52 -0.14 3.08 9.80
C GLU A 52 0.05 2.53 8.37
N LEU A 53 -0.10 1.22 8.20
CA LEU A 53 -0.05 0.56 6.89
C LEU A 53 -1.41 0.54 6.16
N GLY A 54 -2.46 1.12 6.78
CA GLY A 54 -3.77 1.35 6.17
C GLY A 54 -4.83 0.31 6.53
N ASP A 55 -4.61 -0.53 7.54
CA ASP A 55 -5.62 -1.49 8.00
C ASP A 55 -6.65 -0.83 8.96
N ASP A 56 -7.91 -1.30 8.93
CA ASP A 56 -8.93 -0.79 9.85
C ASP A 56 -8.74 -1.40 11.26
N PRO A 57 -8.64 -0.56 12.31
CA PRO A 57 -8.49 -1.04 13.69
C PRO A 57 -9.58 -2.02 14.14
N ARG A 58 -10.78 -1.90 13.59
CA ARG A 58 -11.90 -2.80 13.89
C ARG A 58 -11.68 -4.17 13.30
N ASP A 59 -11.15 -4.24 12.08
CA ASP A 59 -10.87 -5.51 11.39
C ASP A 59 -9.71 -6.22 12.03
N ILE A 60 -8.68 -5.49 12.45
CA ILE A 60 -7.55 -6.03 13.19
C ILE A 60 -8.03 -6.71 14.49
N TRP A 61 -8.84 -6.00 15.29
CA TRP A 61 -9.39 -6.59 16.53
C TRP A 61 -10.35 -7.73 16.25
N ARG A 62 -11.15 -7.66 15.19
CA ARG A 62 -12.03 -8.76 14.79
C ARG A 62 -11.24 -10.03 14.48
N LEU A 63 -10.12 -9.90 13.77
CA LEU A 63 -9.20 -10.99 13.49
C LEU A 63 -8.67 -11.63 14.78
N VAL A 64 -8.14 -10.81 15.71
CA VAL A 64 -7.61 -11.31 17.00
C VAL A 64 -8.72 -11.96 17.82
N HIS A 65 -9.89 -11.33 17.93
CA HIS A 65 -11.00 -11.86 18.69
C HIS A 65 -11.53 -13.18 18.11
N ALA A 66 -11.61 -13.30 16.79
CA ALA A 66 -12.01 -14.53 16.12
C ALA A 66 -11.01 -15.67 16.39
N GLN A 67 -9.71 -15.37 16.33
CA GLN A 67 -8.65 -16.37 16.57
C GLN A 67 -8.63 -16.86 18.02
N LEU A 68 -8.95 -16.00 18.99
CA LEU A 68 -8.93 -16.30 20.42
C LEU A 68 -10.28 -16.81 20.94
N GLY A 69 -11.36 -16.74 20.15
CA GLY A 69 -12.70 -17.06 20.61
C GLY A 69 -13.26 -16.12 21.68
N VAL A 70 -12.84 -14.86 21.68
CA VAL A 70 -13.25 -13.83 22.65
C VAL A 70 -13.99 -12.68 21.94
N THR A 71 -14.73 -11.89 22.71
CA THR A 71 -15.49 -10.76 22.14
C THR A 71 -14.87 -9.40 22.44
N THR A 72 -13.92 -9.33 23.36
CA THR A 72 -13.25 -8.09 23.79
C THR A 72 -11.86 -8.38 24.28
N ILE A 73 -10.96 -7.40 24.20
CA ILE A 73 -9.59 -7.51 24.71
C ILE A 73 -9.53 -7.75 26.23
N SER A 74 -10.54 -7.30 26.98
CA SER A 74 -10.62 -7.54 28.43
C SER A 74 -10.88 -9.00 28.82
N LYS A 75 -11.37 -9.80 27.85
CA LYS A 75 -11.58 -11.25 28.02
C LYS A 75 -10.37 -12.08 27.59
N VAL A 76 -9.34 -11.46 27.03
CA VAL A 76 -8.10 -12.15 26.67
C VAL A 76 -7.32 -12.47 27.94
N SER A 77 -6.95 -13.73 28.11
CA SER A 77 -6.11 -14.17 29.24
C SER A 77 -4.63 -13.96 28.94
N SER A 78 -3.81 -13.92 30.02
CA SER A 78 -2.35 -13.89 29.89
C SER A 78 -1.79 -15.08 29.13
N ASP A 79 -2.46 -16.24 29.22
CA ASP A 79 -2.06 -17.45 28.50
C ASP A 79 -2.35 -17.36 26.99
N GLN A 80 -3.32 -16.53 26.61
CA GLN A 80 -3.67 -16.26 25.20
C GLN A 80 -2.82 -15.12 24.59
N PHE A 81 -2.06 -14.40 25.40
CA PHE A 81 -1.23 -13.29 24.92
C PHE A 81 -0.26 -13.68 23.80
N PRO A 82 0.49 -14.80 23.87
CA PRO A 82 1.40 -15.17 22.78
C PRO A 82 0.67 -15.37 21.46
N LEU A 83 -0.53 -15.96 21.49
CA LEU A 83 -1.34 -16.16 20.30
C LEU A 83 -1.90 -14.83 19.76
N ALA A 84 -2.39 -13.95 20.61
CA ALA A 84 -2.81 -12.62 20.20
C ALA A 84 -1.68 -11.82 19.56
N ARG A 85 -0.49 -11.84 20.18
CA ARG A 85 0.71 -11.20 19.66
C ARG A 85 1.13 -11.74 18.29
N SER A 86 1.23 -13.08 18.16
CA SER A 86 1.62 -13.69 16.89
C SER A 86 0.60 -13.42 15.78
N THR A 87 -0.70 -13.35 16.10
CA THR A 87 -1.74 -12.99 15.12
C THR A 87 -1.56 -11.57 14.60
N LEU A 88 -1.31 -10.59 15.49
CA LEU A 88 -1.05 -9.21 15.09
C LEU A 88 0.26 -9.07 14.33
N GLN A 89 1.30 -9.78 14.75
CA GLN A 89 2.59 -9.75 14.08
C GLN A 89 2.51 -10.33 12.66
N ALA A 90 1.83 -11.45 12.48
CA ALA A 90 1.60 -12.03 11.15
C ALA A 90 0.79 -11.08 10.23
N ARG A 91 -0.20 -10.38 10.80
CA ARG A 91 -0.95 -9.37 10.03
C ARG A 91 -0.07 -8.19 9.63
N LEU A 92 0.77 -7.71 10.53
CA LEU A 92 1.72 -6.64 10.27
C LEU A 92 2.71 -7.02 9.15
N GLU A 93 3.28 -8.22 9.20
CA GLU A 93 4.18 -8.75 8.18
C GLU A 93 3.48 -8.82 6.81
N GLN A 94 2.23 -9.31 6.79
CA GLN A 94 1.43 -9.35 5.56
C GLN A 94 1.23 -7.94 4.98
N LEU A 95 0.86 -6.95 5.80
CA LEU A 95 0.67 -5.57 5.34
C LEU A 95 1.95 -4.93 4.84
N GLN A 96 3.09 -5.24 5.47
CA GLN A 96 4.41 -4.79 5.01
C GLN A 96 4.74 -5.39 3.64
N ASP A 97 4.51 -6.68 3.44
CA ASP A 97 4.72 -7.33 2.15
C ASP A 97 3.82 -6.74 1.05
N GLU A 98 2.53 -6.51 1.36
CA GLU A 98 1.61 -5.85 0.43
C GLU A 98 2.04 -4.40 0.09
N ALA A 99 2.57 -3.66 1.07
CA ALA A 99 3.10 -2.32 0.85
C ALA A 99 4.36 -2.35 -0.03
N ASP A 100 5.25 -3.31 0.20
CA ASP A 100 6.44 -3.52 -0.62
C ASP A 100 6.09 -3.92 -2.05
N GLU A 101 5.10 -4.83 -2.23
CA GLU A 101 4.61 -5.23 -3.55
C GLU A 101 4.06 -4.01 -4.30
N ARG A 102 3.19 -3.19 -3.68
CA ARG A 102 2.68 -1.94 -4.29
C ARG A 102 3.80 -0.99 -4.70
N ARG A 103 4.83 -0.85 -3.85
CA ARG A 103 6.00 -0.01 -4.16
C ARG A 103 6.79 -0.54 -5.35
N LEU A 104 6.99 -1.85 -5.44
CA LEU A 104 7.68 -2.49 -6.56
C LEU A 104 6.89 -2.32 -7.85
N VAL A 105 5.58 -2.55 -7.84
CA VAL A 105 4.69 -2.33 -9.00
C VAL A 105 4.80 -0.89 -9.49
N GLY A 106 4.67 0.10 -8.60
CA GLY A 106 4.79 1.51 -8.97
C GLY A 106 6.16 1.86 -9.57
N LYS A 107 7.24 1.27 -9.04
CA LYS A 107 8.59 1.48 -9.57
C LYS A 107 8.78 0.86 -10.95
N ILE A 108 8.31 -0.37 -11.13
CA ILE A 108 8.36 -1.06 -12.43
C ILE A 108 7.57 -0.28 -13.47
N SER A 109 6.31 0.08 -13.19
CA SER A 109 5.44 0.81 -14.10
C SER A 109 6.05 2.15 -14.53
N ARG A 110 6.70 2.86 -13.61
CA ARG A 110 7.40 4.10 -13.93
C ARG A 110 8.55 3.87 -14.90
N ILE A 111 9.40 2.86 -14.65
CA ILE A 111 10.54 2.57 -15.52
C ILE A 111 10.07 2.06 -16.89
N MET A 112 9.00 1.25 -16.94
CA MET A 112 8.38 0.80 -18.19
C MET A 112 7.95 1.99 -19.06
N THR A 113 7.33 3.00 -18.44
CA THR A 113 6.93 4.23 -19.14
C THR A 113 8.14 5.05 -19.58
N ASP A 114 9.15 5.21 -18.71
CA ASP A 114 10.34 6.01 -19.00
C ASP A 114 11.19 5.39 -20.14
N LYS A 115 11.19 4.05 -20.25
CA LYS A 115 11.97 3.31 -21.26
C LYS A 115 11.14 2.87 -22.48
N ASP A 116 9.83 3.11 -22.48
CA ASP A 116 8.90 2.64 -23.50
C ASP A 116 9.04 1.13 -23.79
N CYS A 117 8.97 0.31 -22.71
CA CYS A 117 9.23 -1.13 -22.77
C CYS A 117 8.11 -1.96 -22.14
N VAL A 118 6.87 -1.53 -22.32
CA VAL A 118 5.70 -2.22 -21.73
C VAL A 118 5.58 -3.64 -22.31
N ASP A 119 5.61 -3.77 -23.63
CA ASP A 119 5.41 -5.04 -24.33
C ASP A 119 6.51 -6.06 -23.97
N GLU A 120 7.75 -5.60 -23.81
CA GLU A 120 8.87 -6.48 -23.44
C GLU A 120 8.78 -6.98 -22.01
N VAL A 121 8.33 -6.13 -21.09
CA VAL A 121 8.12 -6.52 -19.70
C VAL A 121 6.93 -7.46 -19.57
N ASP A 122 5.85 -7.21 -20.27
CA ASP A 122 4.68 -8.08 -20.30
C ASP A 122 5.05 -9.47 -20.85
N ASN A 123 5.79 -9.51 -21.96
CA ASN A 123 6.30 -10.76 -22.53
C ASN A 123 7.25 -11.49 -21.57
N PHE A 124 8.15 -10.77 -20.89
CA PHE A 124 8.99 -11.34 -19.84
C PHE A 124 8.18 -11.96 -18.71
N CYS A 125 7.16 -11.25 -18.23
CA CYS A 125 6.28 -11.72 -17.15
C CYS A 125 5.46 -12.93 -17.57
N GLU A 126 4.93 -12.94 -18.79
CA GLU A 126 4.17 -14.07 -19.34
C GLU A 126 5.04 -15.33 -19.45
N LEU A 127 6.24 -15.19 -20.03
CA LEU A 127 7.17 -16.31 -20.23
C LEU A 127 7.68 -16.90 -18.90
N ASN A 128 7.94 -16.07 -17.89
CA ASN A 128 8.54 -16.54 -16.64
C ASN A 128 7.52 -16.88 -15.56
N PHE A 129 6.33 -16.26 -15.58
CA PHE A 129 5.36 -16.37 -14.50
C PHE A 129 3.95 -16.74 -14.98
N GLY A 130 3.71 -16.77 -16.30
CA GLY A 130 2.41 -17.07 -16.90
C GLY A 130 1.35 -15.98 -16.65
N ARG A 131 1.79 -14.75 -16.36
CA ARG A 131 0.92 -13.61 -16.04
C ARG A 131 1.60 -12.32 -16.47
N THR A 132 0.82 -11.38 -17.02
CA THR A 132 1.30 -10.05 -17.41
C THR A 132 0.99 -8.97 -16.37
N GLN A 133 -0.05 -9.18 -15.55
CA GLN A 133 -0.50 -8.19 -14.58
C GLN A 133 0.45 -8.15 -13.38
N LEU A 134 1.12 -7.01 -13.18
CA LEU A 134 2.11 -6.81 -12.11
C LEU A 134 1.51 -6.94 -10.71
N ASP A 135 0.26 -6.54 -10.52
CA ASP A 135 -0.47 -6.61 -9.24
C ASP A 135 -0.78 -8.05 -8.79
N GLN A 136 -0.72 -9.02 -9.71
CA GLN A 136 -0.89 -10.43 -9.40
C GLN A 136 0.42 -11.17 -9.13
N LEU A 137 1.56 -10.49 -9.30
CA LEU A 137 2.88 -11.06 -9.06
C LEU A 137 3.26 -10.93 -7.59
N LYS A 138 3.90 -11.98 -7.07
CA LYS A 138 4.46 -11.98 -5.72
C LYS A 138 5.77 -11.20 -5.65
N LYS A 139 6.13 -10.73 -4.46
CA LYS A 139 7.32 -9.92 -4.18
C LYS A 139 8.57 -10.40 -4.91
N LEU A 140 8.89 -11.71 -4.88
CA LEU A 140 10.05 -12.27 -5.57
C LEU A 140 9.96 -12.17 -7.10
N GLN A 141 8.76 -12.32 -7.65
CA GLN A 141 8.51 -12.18 -9.10
C GLN A 141 8.66 -10.72 -9.51
N LEU A 142 8.11 -9.79 -8.72
CA LEU A 142 8.26 -8.36 -8.92
C LEU A 142 9.72 -7.92 -8.85
N GLN A 143 10.51 -8.46 -7.94
CA GLN A 143 11.95 -8.18 -7.86
C GLN A 143 12.68 -8.59 -9.14
N LYS A 144 12.39 -9.79 -9.66
CA LYS A 144 12.96 -10.26 -10.94
C LYS A 144 12.51 -9.41 -12.12
N THR A 145 11.23 -9.02 -12.15
CA THR A 145 10.71 -8.11 -13.17
C THR A 145 11.38 -6.74 -13.11
N LEU A 146 11.58 -6.21 -11.91
CA LEU A 146 12.30 -4.96 -11.71
C LEU A 146 13.74 -5.06 -12.24
N GLU A 147 14.44 -6.14 -11.91
CA GLU A 147 15.82 -6.37 -12.39
C GLU A 147 15.86 -6.40 -13.91
N PHE A 148 14.96 -7.17 -14.55
CA PHE A 148 14.85 -7.20 -16.01
C PHE A 148 14.58 -5.80 -16.58
N THR A 149 13.63 -5.06 -16.03
CA THR A 149 13.25 -3.71 -16.49
C THR A 149 14.40 -2.71 -16.34
N LEU A 150 15.19 -2.83 -15.27
CA LEU A 150 16.38 -1.99 -15.05
C LEU A 150 17.48 -2.28 -16.08
N GLN A 151 17.71 -3.55 -16.38
CA GLN A 151 18.75 -4.01 -17.33
C GLN A 151 18.32 -3.79 -18.78
N TYR A 152 17.03 -3.70 -19.05
CA TYR A 152 16.52 -3.48 -20.39
C TYR A 152 17.08 -2.18 -20.99
N GLN A 153 17.71 -2.33 -22.15
CA GLN A 153 18.15 -1.21 -22.97
C GLN A 153 17.30 -1.22 -24.23
N PRO A 154 16.49 -0.19 -24.48
CA PRO A 154 15.75 -0.11 -25.73
C PRO A 154 16.78 -0.21 -26.89
N ALA A 155 16.53 -1.14 -27.79
CA ALA A 155 17.32 -1.18 -29.01
C ALA A 155 17.25 0.22 -29.61
N LYS A 156 18.43 0.86 -29.82
CA LYS A 156 18.46 2.12 -30.56
C LYS A 156 17.76 1.85 -31.88
N GLN A 157 16.49 2.24 -31.98
CA GLN A 157 15.82 2.24 -33.27
C GLN A 157 16.76 3.04 -34.17
N PRO A 158 17.33 2.44 -35.25
CA PRO A 158 18.05 3.25 -36.21
C PRO A 158 17.03 4.32 -36.58
N LEU A 159 17.36 5.58 -36.26
CA LEU A 159 16.54 6.72 -36.65
C LEU A 159 16.16 6.46 -38.10
N ALA A 160 14.88 6.06 -38.28
CA ALA A 160 14.36 5.90 -39.63
C ALA A 160 14.75 7.20 -40.34
N PRO A 161 15.50 7.15 -41.43
CA PRO A 161 15.99 8.36 -42.06
C PRO A 161 14.76 9.24 -42.24
N ARG A 162 14.73 10.37 -41.52
CA ARG A 162 13.63 11.32 -41.66
C ARG A 162 13.45 11.46 -43.17
N PRO A 163 12.22 11.21 -43.70
CA PRO A 163 12.02 11.39 -45.13
C PRO A 163 12.54 12.78 -45.41
N GLN A 164 13.70 12.86 -46.05
CA GLN A 164 14.21 14.12 -46.54
C GLN A 164 13.11 14.59 -47.48
N LEU A 165 12.28 15.50 -47.03
CA LEU A 165 11.42 16.28 -47.89
C LEU A 165 12.36 16.90 -48.91
N LYS A 166 12.60 16.18 -50.01
CA LYS A 166 13.27 16.75 -51.18
C LYS A 166 12.50 18.02 -51.41
N ALA A 167 13.14 19.15 -51.18
CA ALA A 167 12.59 20.44 -51.49
C ALA A 167 12.29 20.39 -52.99
N GLN A 168 11.05 20.04 -53.35
CA GLN A 168 10.62 20.08 -54.71
C GLN A 168 10.66 21.55 -55.09
N PRO A 169 11.36 21.93 -56.14
CA PRO A 169 11.35 23.32 -56.60
C PRO A 169 9.89 23.70 -56.81
N LEU A 170 9.53 24.89 -56.33
CA LEU A 170 8.14 25.44 -56.36
C LEU A 170 7.45 25.20 -57.71
N LEU A 171 8.20 25.27 -58.82
CA LEU A 171 7.71 24.97 -60.16
C LEU A 171 7.20 23.53 -60.34
N ASP A 172 7.93 22.51 -59.83
CA ASP A 172 7.51 21.14 -59.94
C ASP A 172 6.27 20.86 -59.09
N PHE A 173 6.16 21.45 -57.91
CA PHE A 173 4.96 21.38 -57.08
C PHE A 173 3.74 22.00 -57.74
N LEU A 174 3.89 23.14 -58.40
CA LEU A 174 2.82 23.83 -59.13
C LEU A 174 2.38 23.06 -60.37
N ILE A 175 3.31 22.41 -61.07
CA ILE A 175 3.01 21.63 -62.28
C ILE A 175 2.28 20.32 -61.88
N THR A 176 2.70 19.66 -60.80
CA THR A 176 2.13 18.41 -60.35
C THR A 176 0.73 18.58 -59.73
N ASN A 177 0.52 19.72 -59.06
CA ASN A 177 -0.73 20.04 -58.36
C ASN A 177 -1.52 21.19 -59.01
N LYS A 178 -1.66 21.18 -60.30
CA LYS A 178 -2.31 22.27 -61.12
C LYS A 178 -3.69 22.70 -60.55
N LYS A 179 -4.51 21.74 -60.09
CA LYS A 179 -5.83 22.06 -59.54
C LYS A 179 -5.76 22.82 -58.22
N ASN A 180 -4.81 22.48 -57.36
CA ASN A 180 -4.65 23.15 -56.06
C ASN A 180 -3.94 24.48 -56.19
N ALA A 181 -3.01 24.60 -57.12
CA ALA A 181 -2.33 25.87 -57.46
C ALA A 181 -3.30 26.91 -58.05
N ALA A 182 -4.22 26.49 -58.90
CA ALA A 182 -5.27 27.35 -59.43
C ALA A 182 -6.21 27.84 -58.31
N ALA A 183 -6.59 27.00 -57.37
CA ALA A 183 -7.45 27.37 -56.24
C ALA A 183 -6.80 28.45 -55.33
N VAL A 184 -5.51 28.30 -55.05
CA VAL A 184 -4.76 29.30 -54.22
C VAL A 184 -4.64 30.64 -54.97
N PHE A 185 -4.43 30.59 -56.30
CA PHE A 185 -4.35 31.78 -57.15
C PHE A 185 -5.69 32.53 -57.22
N PHE A 186 -6.81 31.81 -57.35
CA PHE A 186 -8.16 32.38 -57.36
C PHE A 186 -8.51 32.98 -56.00
N LEU A 187 -8.14 32.34 -54.89
CA LEU A 187 -8.34 32.85 -53.56
C LEU A 187 -7.55 34.16 -53.31
N GLY A 188 -6.30 34.23 -53.77
CA GLY A 188 -5.46 35.43 -53.71
C GLY A 188 -6.03 36.58 -54.51
N PHE A 189 -6.60 36.29 -55.71
CA PHE A 189 -7.23 37.28 -56.53
C PHE A 189 -8.53 37.87 -55.97
N LEU A 190 -9.34 37.00 -55.31
CA LEU A 190 -10.56 37.43 -54.63
C LEU A 190 -10.27 38.32 -53.43
N ILE A 191 -9.24 38.03 -52.67
CA ILE A 191 -8.86 38.82 -51.49
C ILE A 191 -8.20 40.15 -51.91
N GLY A 192 -7.36 40.12 -52.94
CA GLY A 192 -6.70 41.33 -53.47
C GLY A 192 -7.65 42.26 -54.22
N GLY A 193 -8.72 41.75 -54.85
CA GLY A 193 -9.71 42.56 -55.58
C GLY A 193 -10.75 43.28 -54.68
N ILE A 194 -10.83 42.94 -53.39
CA ILE A 194 -11.73 43.61 -52.43
C ILE A 194 -11.05 44.83 -51.79
N TRP A 195 -9.73 44.95 -51.90
CA TRP A 195 -8.94 46.03 -51.27
C TRP A 195 -8.50 47.13 -52.26
N PHE A 196 -8.94 47.09 -53.46
CA PHE A 196 -8.80 48.12 -54.47
C PHE A 196 -10.15 48.47 -55.00
#